data_2d7f736b81640491d4e1009287b0480a
#
_entry.id   2d7f736b81640491d4e1009287b0480a
#
_cell.length_a   1.000
_cell.length_b   1.000
_cell.length_c   1.000
_cell.angle_alpha   90.00
_cell.angle_beta   90.00
_cell.angle_gamma   90.00
#
_symmetry.space_group_name_H-M   'P 1'
#
loop_
_entity.id
_entity.type
_entity.pdbx_description
1 polymer ?
#
loop_
_entity_poly.entity_id
_entity_poly.type
_entity_poly.pdbx_seq_one_letter_code
_entity_poly.pdbx_strand_id
1 'polypeptide(L)'
;KLDKYDEYAYSQSKDVITSLELERIMNAAGPTKGHLERLSDGKAPKEMVFIQCVGSRCADDRGKSYCSKICCMYTAKHAMLIRDKYPDVNVTVFYIDVRTPGKNFDEFYRRAVEQYGVR
;
A
#
# COMPACT_ATOMS: atom_id res chain seq x y z
N LYS A 1 -8.31 9.61 -12.48
CA LYS A 1 -6.92 9.22 -12.75
C LYS A 1 -6.02 9.74 -11.64
N LEU A 2 -4.97 9.00 -11.29
CA LEU A 2 -4.01 9.36 -10.24
C LEU A 2 -3.11 10.56 -10.60
N ASP A 3 -3.01 10.89 -11.86
CA ASP A 3 -2.37 12.11 -12.38
C ASP A 3 -2.98 13.41 -11.82
N LYS A 4 -4.18 13.33 -11.25
CA LYS A 4 -4.82 14.46 -10.55
C LYS A 4 -4.26 14.72 -9.14
N TYR A 5 -3.38 13.88 -8.65
CA TYR A 5 -2.83 13.93 -7.29
C TYR A 5 -1.31 14.15 -7.34
N ASP A 6 -0.91 15.29 -7.93
CA ASP A 6 0.50 15.68 -8.09
C ASP A 6 1.25 15.78 -6.77
N GLU A 7 0.52 16.06 -5.67
CA GLU A 7 1.07 16.11 -4.32
C GLU A 7 1.73 14.81 -3.85
N TYR A 8 1.40 13.67 -4.48
CA TYR A 8 2.01 12.37 -4.17
C TYR A 8 3.10 11.95 -5.15
N ALA A 9 3.46 12.83 -6.10
CA ALA A 9 4.50 12.60 -7.09
C ALA A 9 4.32 11.34 -7.96
N TYR A 10 3.09 10.81 -8.07
CA TYR A 10 2.78 9.74 -9.02
C TYR A 10 3.00 10.26 -10.44
N SER A 11 3.63 9.53 -11.30
CA SER A 11 4.11 9.94 -12.63
C SER A 11 5.38 10.81 -12.66
N GLN A 12 5.80 11.37 -11.53
CA GLN A 12 7.06 12.14 -11.42
C GLN A 12 8.20 11.29 -10.89
N SER A 13 7.91 10.37 -9.97
CA SER A 13 8.87 9.43 -9.41
C SER A 13 8.48 8.00 -9.79
N LYS A 14 9.44 7.22 -10.29
CA LYS A 14 9.24 5.79 -10.59
C LYS A 14 8.94 4.95 -9.35
N ASP A 15 9.36 5.41 -8.17
CA ASP A 15 9.17 4.70 -6.91
C ASP A 15 7.82 5.01 -6.23
N VAL A 16 7.03 5.89 -6.83
CA VAL A 16 5.63 6.12 -6.41
C VAL A 16 4.72 5.31 -7.32
N ILE A 17 4.12 4.27 -6.76
CA ILE A 17 3.34 3.28 -7.50
C ILE A 17 1.96 3.08 -6.86
N THR A 18 1.05 2.52 -7.62
CA THR A 18 -0.25 2.09 -7.10
C THR A 18 -0.15 0.75 -6.38
N SER A 19 -1.16 0.44 -5.56
CA SER A 19 -1.24 -0.88 -4.92
C SER A 19 -1.39 -2.03 -5.92
N LEU A 20 -1.98 -1.79 -7.10
CA LEU A 20 -2.05 -2.80 -8.16
C LEU A 20 -0.67 -3.05 -8.80
N GLU A 21 0.11 -2.01 -8.99
CA GLU A 21 1.50 -2.15 -9.45
C GLU A 21 2.35 -2.89 -8.42
N LEU A 22 2.19 -2.59 -7.13
CA LEU A 22 2.85 -3.33 -6.06
C LEU A 22 2.42 -4.80 -6.04
N GLU A 23 1.13 -5.10 -6.16
CA GLU A 23 0.63 -6.48 -6.27
C GLU A 23 1.30 -7.21 -7.44
N ARG A 24 1.46 -6.53 -8.56
CA ARG A 24 2.13 -7.09 -9.75
C ARG A 24 3.62 -7.36 -9.51
N ILE A 25 4.32 -6.46 -8.83
CA ILE A 25 5.74 -6.63 -8.45
C ILE A 25 5.91 -7.81 -7.50
N MET A 26 5.03 -7.94 -6.52
CA MET A 26 5.11 -9.00 -5.51
C MET A 26 4.64 -10.37 -6.02
N ASN A 27 4.06 -10.45 -7.19
CA ASN A 27 3.63 -11.70 -7.80
C ASN A 27 4.81 -12.45 -8.40
N ALA A 28 4.91 -13.77 -8.14
CA ALA A 28 5.99 -14.62 -8.67
C ALA A 28 6.06 -14.63 -10.21
N ALA A 29 4.93 -14.43 -10.89
CA ALA A 29 4.85 -14.27 -12.35
C ALA A 29 4.98 -12.79 -12.79
N GLY A 30 5.30 -11.90 -11.89
CA GLY A 30 5.47 -10.47 -12.15
C GLY A 30 6.84 -10.12 -12.75
N PRO A 31 7.05 -8.84 -13.05
CA PRO A 31 8.25 -8.38 -13.75
C PRO A 31 9.55 -8.62 -12.97
N THR A 32 9.48 -8.67 -11.65
CA THR A 32 10.64 -8.90 -10.75
C THR A 32 10.64 -10.30 -10.15
N LYS A 33 9.82 -11.22 -10.67
CA LYS A 33 9.67 -12.60 -10.15
C LYS A 33 9.29 -12.62 -8.65
N GLY A 34 8.52 -11.65 -8.21
CA GLY A 34 8.07 -11.50 -6.83
C GLY A 34 9.08 -10.87 -5.88
N HIS A 35 10.20 -10.36 -6.37
CA HIS A 35 11.15 -9.58 -5.57
C HIS A 35 10.68 -8.14 -5.41
N LEU A 36 10.73 -7.63 -4.19
CA LEU A 36 10.43 -6.24 -3.89
C LEU A 36 11.61 -5.36 -4.29
N GLU A 37 11.45 -4.61 -5.35
CA GLU A 37 12.49 -3.76 -5.92
C GLU A 37 11.94 -2.36 -6.22
N ARG A 38 12.77 -1.34 -5.99
CA ARG A 38 12.47 0.02 -6.46
C ARG A 38 12.61 0.08 -7.99
N LEU A 39 11.63 0.69 -8.63
CA LEU A 39 11.62 0.80 -10.10
C LEU A 39 12.68 1.76 -10.62
N SER A 40 13.23 2.64 -9.76
CA SER A 40 14.27 3.60 -10.12
C SER A 40 15.64 2.96 -10.28
N ASP A 41 15.99 1.98 -9.44
CA ASP A 41 17.37 1.44 -9.37
C ASP A 41 17.45 -0.08 -9.17
N GLY A 42 16.32 -0.78 -9.10
CA GLY A 42 16.26 -2.23 -8.93
C GLY A 42 16.68 -2.76 -7.55
N LYS A 43 16.89 -1.88 -6.57
CA LYS A 43 17.30 -2.28 -5.22
C LYS A 43 16.09 -2.44 -4.31
N ALA A 44 16.20 -3.28 -3.28
CA ALA A 44 15.18 -3.38 -2.25
C ALA A 44 15.02 -2.06 -1.49
N PRO A 45 13.79 -1.59 -1.26
CA PRO A 45 13.57 -0.41 -0.44
C PRO A 45 13.91 -0.70 1.02
N LYS A 46 14.33 0.32 1.77
CA LYS A 46 14.47 0.26 3.23
C LYS A 46 13.21 0.76 3.95
N GLU A 47 12.52 1.69 3.32
CA GLU A 47 11.30 2.31 3.84
C GLU A 47 10.20 2.18 2.79
N MET A 48 9.02 1.75 3.23
CA MET A 48 7.81 1.73 2.42
C MET A 48 6.71 2.51 3.09
N VAL A 49 6.04 3.34 2.31
CA VAL A 49 4.95 4.18 2.78
C VAL A 49 3.70 3.88 1.97
N PHE A 50 2.61 3.61 2.66
CA PHE A 50 1.28 3.52 2.06
C PHE A 50 0.48 4.75 2.43
N ILE A 51 -0.14 5.38 1.43
CA ILE A 51 -1.05 6.50 1.62
C ILE A 51 -2.44 6.04 1.21
N GLN A 52 -3.33 5.99 2.20
CA GLN A 52 -4.69 5.51 2.01
C GLN A 52 -5.62 6.61 1.49
N CYS A 53 -6.77 6.20 1.01
CA CYS A 53 -7.87 7.04 0.57
C CYS A 53 -7.57 7.98 -0.61
N VAL A 54 -6.47 7.77 -1.35
CA VAL A 54 -6.18 8.54 -2.56
C VAL A 54 -7.25 8.23 -3.62
N GLY A 55 -8.02 9.24 -4.01
CA GLY A 55 -9.15 9.08 -4.93
C GLY A 55 -10.45 8.56 -4.31
N SER A 56 -10.48 8.29 -3.01
CA SER A 56 -11.67 7.93 -2.23
C SER A 56 -11.82 8.87 -1.05
N ARG A 57 -13.06 9.05 -0.57
CA ARG A 57 -13.38 9.95 0.55
C ARG A 57 -12.90 11.38 0.29
N CYS A 58 -12.91 11.79 -0.97
CA CYS A 58 -12.53 13.14 -1.39
C CYS A 58 -13.66 14.13 -1.10
N ALA A 59 -13.29 15.30 -0.61
CA ALA A 59 -14.21 16.43 -0.42
C ALA A 59 -14.45 17.22 -1.73
N ASP A 60 -13.57 17.03 -2.71
CA ASP A 60 -13.60 17.69 -4.01
C ASP A 60 -13.99 16.72 -5.15
N ASP A 61 -14.02 17.22 -6.37
CA ASP A 61 -14.42 16.48 -7.58
C ASP A 61 -13.31 15.62 -8.20
N ARG A 62 -12.09 15.63 -7.63
CA ARG A 62 -10.97 14.84 -8.13
C ARG A 62 -11.18 13.33 -7.95
N GLY A 63 -11.94 12.94 -6.94
CA GLY A 63 -12.21 11.54 -6.61
C GLY A 63 -13.66 11.27 -6.25
N LYS A 64 -13.88 10.17 -5.55
CA LYS A 64 -15.19 9.77 -5.04
C LYS A 64 -15.34 10.14 -3.57
N SER A 65 -16.53 10.62 -3.18
CA SER A 65 -16.81 11.01 -1.80
C SER A 65 -16.94 9.81 -0.83
N TYR A 66 -17.15 8.62 -1.34
CA TYR A 66 -17.34 7.40 -0.55
C TYR A 66 -16.07 6.56 -0.42
N CYS A 67 -16.08 5.65 0.57
CA CYS A 67 -15.03 4.67 0.79
C CYS A 67 -15.18 3.47 -0.15
N SER A 68 -14.08 2.99 -0.72
CA SER A 68 -14.05 1.76 -1.55
C SER A 68 -14.22 0.47 -0.73
N LYS A 69 -14.01 0.52 0.59
CA LYS A 69 -14.12 -0.60 1.56
C LYS A 69 -13.13 -1.75 1.37
N ILE A 70 -12.15 -1.64 0.50
CA ILE A 70 -11.20 -2.71 0.20
C ILE A 70 -9.75 -2.35 0.50
N CYS A 71 -9.39 -1.05 0.43
CA CYS A 71 -7.98 -0.63 0.47
C CYS A 71 -7.30 -0.90 1.82
N CYS A 72 -7.98 -0.75 2.95
CA CYS A 72 -7.40 -1.05 4.25
C CYS A 72 -6.98 -2.53 4.35
N MET A 73 -7.79 -3.45 3.82
CA MET A 73 -7.49 -4.88 3.85
C MET A 73 -6.35 -5.26 2.91
N TYR A 74 -6.33 -4.80 1.67
CA TYR A 74 -5.23 -5.17 0.79
C TYR A 74 -3.91 -4.51 1.23
N THR A 75 -3.96 -3.31 1.83
CA THR A 75 -2.77 -2.68 2.39
C THR A 75 -2.23 -3.46 3.59
N ALA A 76 -3.09 -3.89 4.51
CA ALA A 76 -2.68 -4.76 5.61
C ALA A 76 -2.03 -6.05 5.09
N LYS A 77 -2.63 -6.69 4.07
CA LYS A 77 -2.04 -7.87 3.41
C LYS A 77 -0.65 -7.58 2.85
N HIS A 78 -0.50 -6.51 2.06
CA HIS A 78 0.79 -6.15 1.46
C HIS A 78 1.83 -5.84 2.53
N ALA A 79 1.47 -5.06 3.55
CA ALA A 79 2.36 -4.70 4.64
C ALA A 79 2.86 -5.93 5.40
N MET A 80 1.98 -6.88 5.71
CA MET A 80 2.35 -8.14 6.35
C MET A 80 3.28 -8.98 5.47
N LEU A 81 2.96 -9.15 4.19
CA LEU A 81 3.80 -9.91 3.26
C LEU A 81 5.20 -9.29 3.10
N ILE A 82 5.29 -7.97 3.07
CA ILE A 82 6.57 -7.27 2.99
C ILE A 82 7.36 -7.50 4.28
N ARG A 83 6.76 -7.32 5.43
CA ARG A 83 7.43 -7.52 6.72
C ARG A 83 7.85 -8.97 6.96
N ASP A 84 7.05 -9.92 6.49
CA ASP A 84 7.36 -11.35 6.57
C ASP A 84 8.57 -11.71 5.70
N LYS A 85 8.57 -11.27 4.46
CA LYS A 85 9.62 -11.61 3.48
C LYS A 85 10.87 -10.72 3.61
N TYR A 86 10.71 -9.49 4.07
CA TYR A 86 11.77 -8.48 4.19
C TYR A 86 11.74 -7.83 5.58
N PRO A 87 12.23 -8.49 6.64
CA PRO A 87 12.15 -7.99 8.02
C PRO A 87 12.83 -6.64 8.25
N ASP A 88 13.84 -6.32 7.42
CA ASP A 88 14.60 -5.06 7.51
C ASP A 88 13.89 -3.87 6.85
N VAL A 89 12.79 -4.09 6.14
CA VAL A 89 12.00 -3.04 5.50
C VAL A 89 11.01 -2.47 6.51
N ASN A 90 11.10 -1.18 6.79
CA ASN A 90 10.10 -0.48 7.59
C ASN A 90 8.86 -0.20 6.75
N VAL A 91 7.69 -0.45 7.30
CA VAL A 91 6.41 -0.20 6.64
C VAL A 91 5.58 0.76 7.47
N THR A 92 5.18 1.88 6.88
CA THR A 92 4.34 2.91 7.49
C THR A 92 3.08 3.14 6.65
N VAL A 93 1.94 3.24 7.31
CA VAL A 93 0.64 3.47 6.65
C VAL A 93 0.03 4.77 7.16
N PHE A 94 -0.18 5.74 6.27
CA PHE A 94 -0.96 6.95 6.55
C PHE A 94 -2.42 6.74 6.19
N TYR A 95 -3.32 6.95 7.15
CA TYR A 95 -4.75 6.70 7.00
C TYR A 95 -5.60 7.74 7.73
N ILE A 96 -6.86 7.88 7.34
CA ILE A 96 -7.85 8.71 8.04
C ILE A 96 -8.45 7.91 9.21
N ASP A 97 -8.93 6.73 8.91
CA ASP A 97 -9.37 5.67 9.83
C ASP A 97 -9.19 4.31 9.16
N VAL A 98 -9.18 3.24 9.94
CA VAL A 98 -9.07 1.88 9.41
C VAL A 98 -10.47 1.29 9.27
N ARG A 99 -10.80 0.85 8.07
CA ARG A 99 -12.06 0.22 7.72
C ARG A 99 -11.82 -1.20 7.22
N THR A 100 -12.00 -2.15 8.12
CA THR A 100 -11.84 -3.58 7.87
C THR A 100 -13.15 -4.32 8.07
N PRO A 101 -14.18 -4.04 7.24
CA PRO A 101 -15.49 -4.66 7.40
C PRO A 101 -15.44 -6.13 6.99
N GLY A 102 -15.92 -6.99 7.88
CA GLY A 102 -16.00 -8.42 7.65
C GLY A 102 -15.58 -9.25 8.86
N LYS A 103 -16.00 -10.51 8.86
CA LYS A 103 -15.67 -11.44 9.95
C LYS A 103 -14.16 -11.68 10.01
N ASN A 104 -13.58 -11.48 11.19
CA ASN A 104 -12.14 -11.66 11.49
C ASN A 104 -11.19 -10.65 10.79
N PHE A 105 -11.68 -9.64 10.09
CA PHE A 105 -10.83 -8.68 9.41
C PHE A 105 -10.18 -7.67 10.37
N ASP A 106 -10.84 -7.35 11.47
CA ASP A 106 -10.28 -6.53 12.53
C ASP A 106 -9.06 -7.23 13.18
N GLU A 107 -9.19 -8.53 13.45
CA GLU A 107 -8.07 -9.33 13.95
C GLU A 107 -6.91 -9.40 12.96
N PHE A 108 -7.19 -9.52 11.67
CA PHE A 108 -6.18 -9.50 10.63
C PHE A 108 -5.41 -8.17 10.61
N TYR A 109 -6.12 -7.05 10.72
CA TYR A 109 -5.51 -5.72 10.84
C TYR A 109 -4.63 -5.60 12.09
N ARG A 110 -5.14 -6.04 13.26
CA ARG A 110 -4.36 -6.03 14.51
C ARG A 110 -3.05 -6.81 14.39
N ARG A 111 -3.08 -7.93 13.73
CA ARG A 111 -1.86 -8.73 13.47
C ARG A 111 -0.82 -7.95 12.67
N ALA A 112 -1.22 -7.16 11.69
CA ALA A 112 -0.29 -6.33 10.93
C ALA A 112 0.48 -5.36 11.84
N VAL A 113 -0.18 -4.79 12.83
CA VAL A 113 0.43 -3.86 13.80
C VAL A 113 1.24 -4.62 14.85
N GLU A 114 0.61 -5.59 15.54
CA GLU A 114 1.15 -6.22 16.75
C GLU A 114 2.24 -7.25 16.44
N GLN A 115 2.09 -8.04 15.39
CA GLN A 115 3.02 -9.12 15.06
C GLN A 115 4.03 -8.74 14.00
N TYR A 116 3.65 -7.92 13.03
CA TYR A 116 4.51 -7.53 11.91
C TYR A 116 5.12 -6.14 12.07
N GLY A 117 4.75 -5.39 13.09
CA GLY A 117 5.33 -4.09 13.40
C GLY A 117 5.07 -3.02 12.35
N VAL A 118 3.93 -3.07 11.66
CA VAL A 118 3.49 -2.03 10.72
C VAL A 118 3.11 -0.78 11.52
N ARG A 119 3.59 0.36 11.09
CA ARG A 119 3.38 1.67 11.72
C ARG A 119 2.32 2.48 11.00
#